data_89eef4a5f8346c8c5570b156c037c49b
#
_entry.id   89eef4a5f8346c8c5570b156c037c49b
#
_cell.length_a   1.000
_cell.length_b   1.000
_cell.length_c   1.000
_cell.angle_alpha   90.00
_cell.angle_beta   90.00
_cell.angle_gamma   90.00
#
_symmetry.space_group_name_H-M   'P 1'
#
loop_
_entity.id
_entity.type
_entity.pdbx_description
1 polymer ?
#
loop_
_entity_poly.entity_id
_entity_poly.type
_entity_poly.pdbx_seq_one_letter_code
_entity_poly.pdbx_strand_id
1 'polypeptide(L)'
;TRQTLYLYFRSRTELLIAVTHYVDELKSSDARLAASRAAPTGTARLEAFIAAWTDYIPEIYGVARALMAMNEEDANAAWQLRMQDMWEGCEAAIKALKADRQLNPDYSVKDASDLLWTLLSVRNWEHLRIDREWSQRKYAQHIQDVARRLYVMGG
;
A
#
# COMPACT_ATOMS: atom_id res chain seq x y z
N THR A 1 -29.96 11.82 7.34
CA THR A 1 -30.22 12.56 6.08
C THR A 1 -28.96 13.27 5.61
N ARG A 2 -28.93 13.72 4.34
CA ARG A 2 -27.82 14.52 3.79
C ARG A 2 -27.53 15.78 4.64
N GLN A 3 -28.57 16.41 5.16
CA GLN A 3 -28.46 17.55 6.08
C GLN A 3 -27.84 17.17 7.42
N THR A 4 -28.07 15.97 7.94
CA THR A 4 -27.48 15.51 9.21
C THR A 4 -25.98 15.33 9.09
N LEU A 5 -25.47 14.87 7.94
CA LEU A 5 -24.03 14.76 7.70
C LEU A 5 -23.33 16.11 7.69
N TYR A 6 -23.96 17.15 7.13
CA TYR A 6 -23.41 18.52 7.14
C TYR A 6 -23.38 19.19 8.53
N LEU A 7 -24.10 18.65 9.52
CA LEU A 7 -23.98 19.10 10.90
C LEU A 7 -22.68 18.64 11.57
N TYR A 8 -22.12 17.53 11.12
CA TYR A 8 -20.90 16.92 11.70
C TYR A 8 -19.64 17.16 10.86
N PHE A 9 -19.78 17.38 9.55
CA PHE A 9 -18.65 17.59 8.65
C PHE A 9 -18.86 18.86 7.83
N ARG A 10 -17.89 19.77 7.90
CA ARG A 10 -17.95 21.09 7.24
C ARG A 10 -17.82 21.01 5.72
N SER A 11 -17.20 19.92 5.21
CA SER A 11 -17.00 19.69 3.79
C SER A 11 -17.08 18.21 3.44
N ARG A 12 -17.23 17.91 2.14
CA ARG A 12 -17.12 16.56 1.61
C ARG A 12 -15.73 15.98 1.82
N THR A 13 -14.71 16.81 1.76
CA THR A 13 -13.30 16.45 2.01
C THR A 13 -13.11 16.00 3.45
N GLU A 14 -13.61 16.77 4.42
CA GLU A 14 -13.53 16.42 5.84
C GLU A 14 -14.22 15.07 6.12
N LEU A 15 -15.38 14.84 5.51
CA LEU A 15 -16.08 13.55 5.60
C LEU A 15 -15.22 12.41 5.02
N LEU A 16 -14.62 12.59 3.83
CA LEU A 16 -13.80 11.57 3.19
C LEU A 16 -12.53 11.27 3.99
N ILE A 17 -11.88 12.28 4.55
CA ILE A 17 -10.73 12.11 5.43
C ILE A 17 -11.14 11.31 6.67
N ALA A 18 -12.26 11.65 7.30
CA ALA A 18 -12.78 10.93 8.46
C ALA A 18 -13.13 9.47 8.13
N VAL A 19 -13.76 9.22 6.97
CA VAL A 19 -14.04 7.85 6.47
C VAL A 19 -12.73 7.10 6.25
N THR A 20 -11.71 7.75 5.74
CA THR A 20 -10.41 7.15 5.50
C THR A 20 -9.76 6.69 6.80
N HIS A 21 -9.73 7.55 7.82
CA HIS A 21 -9.25 7.19 9.15
C HIS A 21 -10.07 6.06 9.78
N TYR A 22 -11.38 6.11 9.66
CA TYR A 22 -12.28 5.06 10.17
C TYR A 22 -12.03 3.70 9.50
N VAL A 23 -11.81 3.68 8.18
CA VAL A 23 -11.47 2.46 7.45
C VAL A 23 -10.13 1.91 7.91
N ASP A 24 -9.12 2.75 8.15
CA ASP A 24 -7.82 2.30 8.67
C ASP A 24 -7.92 1.71 10.07
N GLU A 25 -8.70 2.35 10.97
CA GLU A 25 -8.94 1.83 12.32
C GLU A 25 -9.70 0.50 12.27
N LEU A 26 -10.79 0.42 11.50
CA LEU A 26 -11.59 -0.80 11.36
C LEU A 26 -10.81 -1.95 10.73
N LYS A 27 -9.98 -1.65 9.76
CA LYS A 27 -9.22 -2.64 9.00
C LYS A 27 -7.87 -2.97 9.63
N SER A 28 -7.55 -2.29 10.75
CA SER A 28 -6.35 -2.56 11.56
C SER A 28 -5.11 -2.69 10.69
N SER A 29 -4.72 -1.61 10.00
CA SER A 29 -3.49 -1.60 9.18
C SER A 29 -2.28 -2.11 9.97
N ASP A 30 -2.20 -1.77 11.25
CA ASP A 30 -1.18 -2.28 12.16
C ASP A 30 -1.25 -3.79 12.38
N ALA A 31 -2.45 -4.36 12.55
CA ALA A 31 -2.62 -5.80 12.69
C ALA A 31 -2.26 -6.56 11.40
N ARG A 32 -2.58 -5.99 10.23
CA ARG A 32 -2.20 -6.56 8.91
C ARG A 32 -0.69 -6.61 8.71
N LEU A 33 0.03 -5.61 9.20
CA LEU A 33 1.48 -5.53 9.10
C LEU A 33 2.20 -6.31 10.22
N ALA A 34 1.47 -6.82 11.22
CA ALA A 34 2.07 -7.57 12.33
C ALA A 34 2.87 -8.79 11.85
N ALA A 35 2.34 -9.55 10.89
CA ALA A 35 3.03 -10.71 10.31
C ALA A 35 4.35 -10.30 9.63
N SER A 36 4.35 -9.20 8.90
CA SER A 36 5.57 -8.66 8.28
C SER A 36 6.59 -8.19 9.32
N ARG A 37 6.14 -7.50 10.36
CA ARG A 37 7.02 -7.00 11.43
C ARG A 37 7.63 -8.13 12.26
N ALA A 38 6.89 -9.23 12.46
CA ALA A 38 7.34 -10.41 13.22
C ALA A 38 8.08 -11.45 12.37
N ALA A 39 8.22 -11.23 11.06
CA ALA A 39 8.86 -12.18 10.16
C ALA A 39 10.33 -12.43 10.53
N PRO A 40 10.79 -13.70 10.51
CA PRO A 40 12.13 -14.07 10.99
C PRO A 40 13.24 -13.68 10.01
N THR A 41 12.95 -13.43 8.76
CA THR A 41 13.92 -13.08 7.71
C THR A 41 13.43 -11.91 6.86
N GLY A 42 14.37 -11.21 6.23
CA GLY A 42 14.06 -10.11 5.31
C GLY A 42 13.19 -10.54 4.14
N THR A 43 13.41 -11.72 3.58
CA THR A 43 12.58 -12.29 2.51
C THR A 43 11.15 -12.54 2.99
N ALA A 44 10.97 -13.20 4.13
CA ALA A 44 9.64 -13.43 4.71
C ALA A 44 8.93 -12.11 5.08
N ARG A 45 9.69 -11.12 5.55
CA ARG A 45 9.17 -9.78 5.84
C ARG A 45 8.63 -9.09 4.59
N LEU A 46 9.39 -9.12 3.49
CA LEU A 46 8.98 -8.56 2.21
C LEU A 46 7.71 -9.25 1.70
N GLU A 47 7.70 -10.57 1.68
CA GLU A 47 6.56 -11.37 1.22
C GLU A 47 5.28 -11.07 2.03
N ALA A 48 5.39 -11.04 3.35
CA ALA A 48 4.26 -10.71 4.23
C ALA A 48 3.79 -9.26 4.06
N PHE A 49 4.71 -8.31 3.84
CA PHE A 49 4.37 -6.92 3.55
C PHE A 49 3.58 -6.78 2.25
N ILE A 50 4.05 -7.42 1.18
CA ILE A 50 3.35 -7.42 -0.12
C ILE A 50 1.98 -8.09 0.00
N ALA A 51 1.87 -9.23 0.69
CA ALA A 51 0.61 -9.90 0.93
C ALA A 51 -0.40 -8.99 1.64
N ALA A 52 0.03 -8.32 2.71
CA ALA A 52 -0.81 -7.38 3.47
C ALA A 52 -1.34 -6.25 2.58
N TRP A 53 -0.48 -5.64 1.76
CA TRP A 53 -0.88 -4.55 0.87
C TRP A 53 -1.76 -5.00 -0.28
N THR A 54 -1.45 -6.10 -0.94
CA THR A 54 -2.27 -6.62 -2.04
C THR A 54 -3.67 -7.03 -1.57
N ASP A 55 -3.82 -7.51 -0.34
CA ASP A 55 -5.11 -7.81 0.30
C ASP A 55 -5.86 -6.54 0.72
N TYR A 56 -5.13 -5.48 1.06
CA TYR A 56 -5.73 -4.25 1.57
C TYR A 56 -6.27 -3.33 0.46
N ILE A 57 -5.58 -3.23 -0.67
CA ILE A 57 -5.97 -2.33 -1.77
C ILE A 57 -7.44 -2.47 -2.20
N PRO A 58 -8.01 -3.68 -2.43
CA PRO A 58 -9.42 -3.81 -2.81
C PRO A 58 -10.38 -3.20 -1.80
N GLU A 59 -10.03 -3.24 -0.52
CA GLU A 59 -10.90 -2.73 0.55
C GLU A 59 -10.92 -1.21 0.63
N ILE A 60 -9.81 -0.55 0.28
CA ILE A 60 -9.67 0.91 0.31
C ILE A 60 -9.85 1.58 -1.04
N TYR A 61 -9.95 0.81 -2.13
CA TYR A 61 -9.93 1.34 -3.49
C TYR A 61 -10.96 2.45 -3.74
N GLY A 62 -12.20 2.26 -3.26
CA GLY A 62 -13.26 3.26 -3.44
C GLY A 62 -12.92 4.60 -2.79
N VAL A 63 -12.39 4.56 -1.57
CA VAL A 63 -11.98 5.76 -0.83
C VAL A 63 -10.73 6.39 -1.45
N ALA A 64 -9.75 5.59 -1.80
CA ALA A 64 -8.53 6.03 -2.46
C ALA A 64 -8.83 6.76 -3.78
N ARG A 65 -9.70 6.16 -4.61
CA ARG A 65 -10.15 6.76 -5.87
C ARG A 65 -10.90 8.08 -5.65
N ALA A 66 -11.75 8.16 -4.63
CA ALA A 66 -12.47 9.39 -4.29
C ALA A 66 -11.50 10.50 -3.87
N LEU A 67 -10.52 10.20 -3.01
CA LEU A 67 -9.50 11.17 -2.60
C LEU A 67 -8.65 11.65 -3.79
N MET A 68 -8.18 10.73 -4.62
CA MET A 68 -7.38 11.07 -5.81
C MET A 68 -8.14 11.89 -6.86
N ALA A 69 -9.47 11.79 -6.91
CA ALA A 69 -10.31 12.56 -7.82
C ALA A 69 -10.67 13.95 -7.30
N MET A 70 -10.41 14.22 -6.02
CA MET A 70 -10.66 15.55 -5.43
C MET A 70 -9.47 16.47 -5.74
N ASN A 71 -9.78 17.66 -6.26
CA ASN A 71 -8.77 18.70 -6.48
C ASN A 71 -8.80 19.71 -5.32
N GLU A 72 -8.68 19.19 -4.10
CA GLU A 72 -8.70 19.97 -2.86
C GLU A 72 -7.42 19.71 -2.08
N GLU A 73 -6.86 20.75 -1.47
CA GLU A 73 -5.56 20.71 -0.78
C GLU A 73 -5.55 19.69 0.36
N ASP A 74 -6.60 19.68 1.19
CA ASP A 74 -6.71 18.76 2.33
C ASP A 74 -6.80 17.29 1.88
N ALA A 75 -7.52 17.00 0.79
CA ALA A 75 -7.60 15.65 0.23
C ALA A 75 -6.24 15.20 -0.32
N ASN A 76 -5.54 16.09 -1.01
CA ASN A 76 -4.20 15.83 -1.52
C ASN A 76 -3.21 15.60 -0.39
N ALA A 77 -3.25 16.42 0.66
CA ALA A 77 -2.39 16.27 1.84
C ALA A 77 -2.64 14.93 2.55
N ALA A 78 -3.90 14.55 2.77
CA ALA A 78 -4.26 13.26 3.37
C ALA A 78 -3.78 12.06 2.52
N TRP A 79 -3.90 12.16 1.20
CA TRP A 79 -3.38 11.15 0.28
C TRP A 79 -1.87 11.04 0.34
N GLN A 80 -1.15 12.17 0.30
CA GLN A 80 0.31 12.21 0.37
C GLN A 80 0.84 11.61 1.67
N LEU A 81 0.21 11.90 2.80
CA LEU A 81 0.60 11.32 4.08
C LEU A 81 0.54 9.78 4.04
N ARG A 82 -0.53 9.21 3.50
CA ARG A 82 -0.68 7.75 3.34
C ARG A 82 0.34 7.15 2.41
N MET A 83 0.65 7.84 1.33
CA MET A 83 1.67 7.39 0.38
C MET A 83 3.06 7.42 1.02
N GLN A 84 3.32 8.35 1.91
CA GLN A 84 4.55 8.40 2.69
C GLN A 84 4.64 7.24 3.69
N ASP A 85 3.58 6.97 4.46
CA ASP A 85 3.52 5.83 5.39
C ASP A 85 3.76 4.49 4.67
N MET A 86 3.16 4.33 3.49
CA MET A 86 3.35 3.16 2.65
C MET A 86 4.79 3.05 2.17
N TRP A 87 5.41 4.16 1.75
CA TRP A 87 6.79 4.19 1.31
C TRP A 87 7.75 3.80 2.44
N GLU A 88 7.54 4.28 3.65
CA GLU A 88 8.31 3.91 4.84
C GLU A 88 8.21 2.42 5.15
N GLY A 89 7.03 1.83 4.95
CA GLY A 89 6.83 0.39 5.05
C GLY A 89 7.62 -0.39 4.00
N CYS A 90 7.64 0.08 2.75
CA CYS A 90 8.47 -0.49 1.68
C CYS A 90 9.95 -0.42 2.05
N GLU A 91 10.41 0.74 2.51
CA GLU A 91 11.80 0.94 2.92
C GLU A 91 12.18 0.00 4.07
N ALA A 92 11.32 -0.16 5.06
CA ALA A 92 11.57 -1.07 6.18
C ALA A 92 11.70 -2.54 5.73
N ALA A 93 10.88 -2.98 4.78
CA ALA A 93 10.98 -4.34 4.21
C ALA A 93 12.28 -4.53 3.41
N ILE A 94 12.66 -3.57 2.58
CA ILE A 94 13.90 -3.61 1.81
C ILE A 94 15.16 -3.52 2.70
N LYS A 95 15.12 -2.70 3.75
CA LYS A 95 16.20 -2.63 4.75
C LYS A 95 16.41 -3.98 5.44
N ALA A 96 15.34 -4.73 5.72
CA ALA A 96 15.45 -6.07 6.29
C ALA A 96 16.12 -7.05 5.33
N LEU A 97 15.78 -7.02 4.03
CA LEU A 97 16.50 -7.81 3.01
C LEU A 97 18.00 -7.48 3.00
N LYS A 98 18.35 -6.20 3.06
CA LYS A 98 19.75 -5.77 3.08
C LYS A 98 20.47 -6.25 4.34
N ALA A 99 19.83 -6.15 5.50
CA ALA A 99 20.40 -6.62 6.76
C ALA A 99 20.73 -8.12 6.73
N ASP A 100 19.87 -8.91 6.10
CA ASP A 100 20.06 -10.36 5.90
C ASP A 100 21.00 -10.68 4.73
N ARG A 101 21.55 -9.69 4.03
CA ARG A 101 22.39 -9.84 2.83
C ARG A 101 21.66 -10.58 1.69
N GLN A 102 20.34 -10.43 1.62
CA GLN A 102 19.49 -11.04 0.58
C GLN A 102 19.02 -10.01 -0.46
N LEU A 103 19.29 -8.73 -0.28
CA LEU A 103 18.96 -7.72 -1.30
C LEU A 103 19.85 -7.91 -2.51
N ASN A 104 19.23 -8.01 -3.69
CA ASN A 104 19.92 -8.03 -4.98
C ASN A 104 20.87 -6.81 -5.08
N PRO A 105 22.19 -7.03 -5.31
CA PRO A 105 23.18 -5.96 -5.32
C PRO A 105 22.98 -4.92 -6.42
N ASP A 106 22.20 -5.22 -7.45
CA ASP A 106 21.87 -4.28 -8.53
C ASP A 106 20.99 -3.10 -8.05
N TYR A 107 20.44 -3.20 -6.85
CA TYR A 107 19.55 -2.18 -6.27
C TYR A 107 20.14 -1.53 -5.03
N SER A 108 20.10 -0.20 -4.99
CA SER A 108 20.21 0.51 -3.72
C SER A 108 18.93 0.30 -2.88
N VAL A 109 19.01 0.48 -1.55
CA VAL A 109 17.82 0.45 -0.70
C VAL A 109 16.79 1.45 -1.18
N LYS A 110 17.24 2.65 -1.54
CA LYS A 110 16.35 3.71 -2.01
C LYS A 110 15.63 3.32 -3.29
N ASP A 111 16.35 2.87 -4.31
CA ASP A 111 15.76 2.54 -5.61
C ASP A 111 14.80 1.36 -5.49
N ALA A 112 15.17 0.32 -4.72
CA ALA A 112 14.29 -0.81 -4.46
C ALA A 112 13.00 -0.39 -3.73
N SER A 113 13.10 0.54 -2.77
CA SER A 113 11.94 1.04 -2.03
C SER A 113 11.02 1.87 -2.93
N ASP A 114 11.57 2.76 -3.74
CA ASP A 114 10.82 3.59 -4.69
C ASP A 114 10.08 2.72 -5.73
N LEU A 115 10.75 1.69 -6.26
CA LEU A 115 10.15 0.76 -7.22
C LEU A 115 9.11 -0.15 -6.58
N LEU A 116 9.35 -0.66 -5.36
CA LEU A 116 8.38 -1.47 -4.64
C LEU A 116 7.10 -0.65 -4.34
N TRP A 117 7.27 0.59 -3.88
CA TRP A 117 6.17 1.52 -3.65
C TRP A 117 5.35 1.76 -4.93
N THR A 118 6.01 1.95 -6.07
CA THR A 118 5.35 2.08 -7.37
C THR A 118 4.61 0.81 -7.76
N LEU A 119 5.23 -0.36 -7.56
CA LEU A 119 4.64 -1.66 -7.88
C LEU A 119 3.35 -1.92 -7.09
N LEU A 120 3.31 -1.50 -5.82
CA LEU A 120 2.16 -1.65 -4.92
C LEU A 120 1.12 -0.53 -5.03
N SER A 121 1.26 0.39 -5.99
CA SER A 121 0.35 1.53 -6.12
C SER A 121 -1.09 1.10 -6.42
N VAL A 122 -2.06 1.88 -5.90
CA VAL A 122 -3.50 1.70 -6.21
C VAL A 122 -3.75 1.80 -7.72
N ARG A 123 -2.98 2.61 -8.44
CA ARG A 123 -3.08 2.74 -9.91
C ARG A 123 -2.67 1.46 -10.64
N ASN A 124 -1.60 0.80 -10.23
CA ASN A 124 -1.21 -0.49 -10.81
C ASN A 124 -2.27 -1.56 -10.55
N TRP A 125 -2.84 -1.57 -9.34
CA TRP A 125 -3.95 -2.44 -9.02
C TRP A 125 -5.16 -2.17 -9.93
N GLU A 126 -5.56 -0.89 -10.09
CA GLU A 126 -6.66 -0.47 -10.97
C GLU A 126 -6.45 -0.95 -12.41
N HIS A 127 -5.27 -0.70 -12.98
CA HIS A 127 -4.94 -1.13 -14.34
C HIS A 127 -5.02 -2.64 -14.51
N LEU A 128 -4.48 -3.42 -13.60
CA LEU A 128 -4.47 -4.88 -13.75
C LEU A 128 -5.83 -5.50 -13.39
N ARG A 129 -6.48 -5.02 -12.31
CA ARG A 129 -7.72 -5.61 -11.81
C ARG A 129 -8.96 -5.11 -12.55
N ILE A 130 -9.03 -3.82 -12.86
CA ILE A 130 -10.20 -3.20 -13.49
C ILE A 130 -10.04 -3.17 -15.01
N ASP A 131 -8.97 -2.56 -15.53
CA ASP A 131 -8.82 -2.36 -16.97
C ASP A 131 -8.45 -3.65 -17.72
N ARG A 132 -7.69 -4.54 -17.06
CA ARG A 132 -7.21 -5.81 -17.64
C ARG A 132 -7.91 -7.04 -17.09
N GLU A 133 -8.88 -6.88 -16.19
CA GLU A 133 -9.76 -7.93 -15.66
C GLU A 133 -9.02 -9.12 -15.01
N TRP A 134 -7.82 -8.88 -14.46
CA TRP A 134 -7.13 -9.93 -13.71
C TRP A 134 -7.89 -10.31 -12.44
N SER A 135 -7.85 -11.57 -12.04
CA SER A 135 -8.35 -11.95 -10.72
C SER A 135 -7.46 -11.37 -9.60
N GLN A 136 -8.01 -11.14 -8.42
CA GLN A 136 -7.26 -10.66 -7.26
C GLN A 136 -6.10 -11.60 -6.93
N ARG A 137 -6.33 -12.90 -7.00
CA ARG A 137 -5.29 -13.91 -6.80
C ARG A 137 -4.16 -13.81 -7.81
N LYS A 138 -4.48 -13.63 -9.10
CA LYS A 138 -3.47 -13.46 -10.15
C LYS A 138 -2.64 -12.19 -9.92
N TYR A 139 -3.29 -11.09 -9.55
CA TYR A 139 -2.63 -9.84 -9.21
C TYR A 139 -1.65 -10.05 -8.04
N ALA A 140 -2.12 -10.53 -6.90
CA ALA A 140 -1.29 -10.72 -5.71
C ALA A 140 -0.09 -11.62 -5.97
N GLN A 141 -0.30 -12.77 -6.65
CA GLN A 141 0.77 -13.68 -7.00
C GLN A 141 1.81 -13.03 -7.92
N HIS A 142 1.35 -12.28 -8.92
CA HIS A 142 2.25 -11.60 -9.86
C HIS A 142 3.13 -10.55 -9.17
N ILE A 143 2.55 -9.76 -8.26
CA ILE A 143 3.33 -8.77 -7.50
C ILE A 143 4.39 -9.46 -6.63
N GLN A 144 4.04 -10.56 -5.96
CA GLN A 144 5.00 -11.36 -5.19
C GLN A 144 6.15 -11.89 -6.07
N ASP A 145 5.81 -12.49 -7.20
CA ASP A 145 6.79 -13.08 -8.12
C ASP A 145 7.75 -12.03 -8.69
N VAL A 146 7.21 -10.86 -9.07
CA VAL A 146 8.02 -9.74 -9.58
C VAL A 146 8.94 -9.21 -8.51
N ALA A 147 8.43 -8.93 -7.32
CA ALA A 147 9.24 -8.41 -6.22
C ALA A 147 10.35 -9.40 -5.83
N ARG A 148 10.05 -10.69 -5.75
CA ARG A 148 11.03 -11.73 -5.45
C ARG A 148 12.17 -11.75 -6.48
N ARG A 149 11.83 -11.77 -7.78
CA ARG A 149 12.82 -11.79 -8.88
C ARG A 149 13.67 -10.53 -8.94
N LEU A 150 13.09 -9.37 -8.61
CA LEU A 150 13.83 -8.11 -8.66
C LEU A 150 14.74 -7.94 -7.45
N TYR A 151 14.23 -8.20 -6.25
CA TYR A 151 14.87 -7.73 -5.02
C TYR A 151 15.57 -8.82 -4.23
N VAL A 152 15.21 -10.12 -4.39
CA VAL A 152 15.80 -11.19 -3.59
C VAL A 152 16.90 -11.90 -4.38
N MET A 153 18.08 -12.05 -3.78
CA MET A 153 19.19 -12.78 -4.39
C MET A 153 18.81 -14.25 -4.65
N GLY A 154 18.95 -14.69 -5.91
CA GLY A 154 18.63 -16.05 -6.32
C GLY A 154 17.12 -16.35 -6.39
N GLY A 155 16.29 -15.30 -6.42
CA GLY A 155 14.83 -15.36 -6.54
C GLY A 155 14.34 -15.69 -7.95
#